data_192fc45bdd3be83683b58a576ed3520c
#
_entry.id   192fc45bdd3be83683b58a576ed3520c
#
_cell.length_a   1.000
_cell.length_b   1.000
_cell.length_c   1.000
_cell.angle_alpha   90.00
_cell.angle_beta   90.00
_cell.angle_gamma   90.00
#
_symmetry.space_group_name_H-M   'P 1'
#
loop_
_entity.id
_entity.type
_entity.pdbx_description
1 polymer ?
#
loop_
_entity_poly.entity_id
_entity_poly.type
_entity_poly.pdbx_seq_one_letter_code
_entity_poly.pdbx_strand_id
1 'polypeptide(L)'
;MKFTKILILFSILFLNSCSSDKKTAELTFGTMQCLMCSMKVEEAVAELNGIKNVEVDLKAQSGKVIYKASIINLSDIENAITSIGYDVNGQKADKNAYDELELCCRIPTAN
;
A
#
# COMPACT_ATOMS: atom_id res chain seq x y z
N MET A 1 -3.44 -6.31 51.87
CA MET A 1 -4.59 -6.27 50.96
C MET A 1 -4.61 -5.09 50.01
N LYS A 2 -4.15 -3.91 50.41
CA LYS A 2 -4.08 -2.74 49.51
C LYS A 2 -3.03 -2.88 48.39
N PHE A 3 -1.97 -3.64 48.61
CA PHE A 3 -0.91 -3.85 47.65
C PHE A 3 -1.30 -4.75 46.47
N THR A 4 -2.22 -5.68 46.69
CA THR A 4 -2.69 -6.59 45.64
C THR A 4 -3.52 -5.88 44.60
N LYS A 5 -4.32 -4.89 45.01
CA LYS A 5 -5.12 -4.07 44.10
C LYS A 5 -4.28 -3.12 43.25
N ILE A 6 -3.22 -2.58 43.82
CA ILE A 6 -2.27 -1.69 43.12
C ILE A 6 -1.47 -2.47 42.07
N LEU A 7 -1.07 -3.70 42.39
CA LEU A 7 -0.38 -4.58 41.45
C LEU A 7 -1.24 -4.95 40.25
N ILE A 8 -2.54 -5.20 40.46
CA ILE A 8 -3.48 -5.52 39.39
C ILE A 8 -3.72 -4.30 38.49
N LEU A 9 -3.82 -3.12 39.05
CA LEU A 9 -3.97 -1.88 38.29
C LEU A 9 -2.73 -1.56 37.45
N PHE A 10 -1.56 -1.85 37.96
CA PHE A 10 -0.29 -1.65 37.24
C PHE A 10 -0.14 -2.62 36.08
N SER A 11 -0.64 -3.85 36.25
CA SER A 11 -0.60 -4.87 35.20
C SER A 11 -1.49 -4.52 34.00
N ILE A 12 -2.60 -3.82 34.23
CA ILE A 12 -3.52 -3.43 33.16
C ILE A 12 -2.92 -2.32 32.29
N LEU A 13 -2.08 -1.48 32.86
CA LEU A 13 -1.42 -0.38 32.11
C LEU A 13 -0.39 -0.90 31.07
N PHE A 14 0.17 -2.08 31.28
CA PHE A 14 1.13 -2.67 30.34
C PHE A 14 0.48 -3.26 29.09
N LEU A 15 -0.82 -3.58 29.13
CA LEU A 15 -1.52 -4.12 27.97
C LEU A 15 -1.77 -3.10 26.87
N ASN A 16 -1.67 -1.81 27.17
CA ASN A 16 -1.87 -0.75 26.21
C ASN A 16 -0.60 -0.34 25.44
N SER A 17 0.57 -0.86 25.82
CA SER A 17 1.84 -0.53 25.19
C SER A 17 2.16 -1.35 23.94
N CYS A 18 1.30 -2.32 23.59
CA CYS A 18 1.49 -3.21 22.45
C CYS A 18 0.70 -2.80 21.21
N SER A 19 0.22 -1.55 21.13
CA SER A 19 -0.48 -1.08 19.94
C SER A 19 0.52 -0.96 18.78
N SER A 20 0.31 -1.78 17.75
CA SER A 20 1.06 -1.71 16.51
C SER A 20 0.59 -0.51 15.69
N ASP A 21 1.51 0.26 15.13
CA ASP A 21 1.20 1.35 14.19
C ASP A 21 0.97 0.85 12.76
N LYS A 22 0.96 -0.45 12.56
CA LYS A 22 0.69 -1.07 11.26
C LYS A 22 -0.74 -0.84 10.83
N LYS A 23 -0.90 -0.43 9.59
CA LYS A 23 -2.20 -0.30 8.93
C LYS A 23 -2.22 -1.13 7.68
N THR A 24 -3.41 -1.58 7.32
CA THR A 24 -3.66 -2.29 6.07
C THR A 24 -4.57 -1.42 5.21
N ALA A 25 -4.18 -1.21 3.97
CA ALA A 25 -5.00 -0.49 3.00
C ALA A 25 -5.20 -1.34 1.76
N GLU A 26 -6.37 -1.19 1.13
CA GLU A 26 -6.65 -1.79 -0.14
C GLU A 26 -6.38 -0.79 -1.25
N LEU A 27 -5.82 -1.29 -2.35
CA LEU A 27 -5.54 -0.53 -3.55
C LEU A 27 -6.46 -1.03 -4.66
N THR A 28 -7.05 -0.11 -5.41
CA THR A 28 -7.87 -0.44 -6.56
C THR A 28 -7.18 0.11 -7.80
N PHE A 29 -6.92 -0.76 -8.76
CA PHE A 29 -6.32 -0.41 -10.03
C PHE A 29 -7.37 -0.50 -11.13
N GLY A 30 -7.24 0.28 -12.17
CA GLY A 30 -8.15 0.21 -13.32
C GLY A 30 -7.44 -0.09 -14.63
N THR A 31 -6.13 -0.07 -14.61
CA THR A 31 -5.33 -0.04 -15.84
C THR A 31 -4.25 -1.11 -15.90
N MET A 32 -4.23 -2.03 -14.94
CA MET A 32 -3.19 -3.06 -14.91
C MET A 32 -3.51 -4.16 -15.94
N GLN A 33 -2.59 -4.42 -16.86
CA GLN A 33 -2.87 -5.28 -18.00
C GLN A 33 -2.20 -6.66 -17.92
N CYS A 34 -1.06 -6.78 -17.24
CA CYS A 34 -0.33 -8.03 -17.23
C CYS A 34 0.46 -8.21 -15.94
N LEU A 35 0.98 -9.43 -15.74
CA LEU A 35 1.76 -9.78 -14.56
C LEU A 35 2.99 -8.87 -14.37
N MET A 36 3.65 -8.49 -15.46
CA MET A 36 4.79 -7.58 -15.38
C MET A 36 4.40 -6.25 -14.75
N CYS A 37 3.22 -5.74 -15.05
CA CYS A 37 2.71 -4.49 -14.49
C CYS A 37 2.49 -4.62 -12.99
N SER A 38 1.89 -5.74 -12.55
CA SER A 38 1.69 -5.98 -11.12
C SER A 38 3.01 -6.10 -10.37
N MET A 39 4.01 -6.73 -10.95
CA MET A 39 5.34 -6.86 -10.37
C MET A 39 6.05 -5.51 -10.24
N LYS A 40 5.90 -4.63 -11.24
CA LYS A 40 6.46 -3.27 -11.18
C LYS A 40 5.85 -2.45 -10.05
N VAL A 41 4.55 -2.55 -9.86
CA VAL A 41 3.86 -1.86 -8.76
C VAL A 41 4.31 -2.41 -7.41
N GLU A 42 4.36 -3.73 -7.27
CA GLU A 42 4.84 -4.35 -6.02
C GLU A 42 6.26 -3.91 -5.68
N GLU A 43 7.14 -3.92 -6.65
CA GLU A 43 8.54 -3.50 -6.46
C GLU A 43 8.63 -2.03 -6.05
N ALA A 44 7.94 -1.15 -6.74
CA ALA A 44 7.96 0.27 -6.44
C ALA A 44 7.44 0.58 -5.04
N VAL A 45 6.37 -0.09 -4.61
CA VAL A 45 5.81 0.09 -3.27
C VAL A 45 6.71 -0.54 -2.21
N ALA A 46 7.24 -1.74 -2.47
CA ALA A 46 8.10 -2.44 -1.51
C ALA A 46 9.38 -1.67 -1.17
N GLU A 47 9.88 -0.85 -2.09
CA GLU A 47 11.06 -0.02 -1.87
C GLU A 47 10.83 1.19 -0.95
N LEU A 48 9.58 1.54 -0.69
CA LEU A 48 9.25 2.69 0.16
C LEU A 48 9.51 2.36 1.64
N ASN A 49 10.07 3.34 2.36
CA ASN A 49 10.26 3.19 3.80
C ASN A 49 8.92 3.07 4.50
N GLY A 50 8.80 2.10 5.39
CA GLY A 50 7.59 1.87 6.17
C GLY A 50 6.65 0.83 5.59
N ILE A 51 6.93 0.30 4.43
CA ILE A 51 6.13 -0.78 3.84
C ILE A 51 6.55 -2.12 4.47
N LYS A 52 5.57 -2.86 4.95
CA LYS A 52 5.77 -4.20 5.53
C LYS A 52 5.50 -5.30 4.51
N ASN A 53 4.45 -5.13 3.74
CA ASN A 53 4.09 -6.10 2.71
C ASN A 53 3.21 -5.43 1.66
N VAL A 54 3.31 -5.88 0.44
CA VAL A 54 2.44 -5.47 -0.66
C VAL A 54 2.16 -6.67 -1.55
N GLU A 55 0.90 -6.85 -1.91
CA GLU A 55 0.45 -7.90 -2.81
C GLU A 55 -0.52 -7.30 -3.82
N VAL A 56 -0.34 -7.63 -5.09
CA VAL A 56 -1.22 -7.18 -6.16
C VAL A 56 -1.90 -8.40 -6.79
N ASP A 57 -3.21 -8.33 -6.91
CA ASP A 57 -4.04 -9.34 -7.58
C ASP A 57 -4.45 -8.78 -8.95
N LEU A 58 -3.83 -9.30 -9.98
CA LEU A 58 -4.08 -8.85 -11.35
C LEU A 58 -5.53 -9.12 -11.79
N LYS A 59 -6.08 -10.28 -11.44
CA LYS A 59 -7.46 -10.64 -11.82
C LYS A 59 -8.48 -9.70 -11.20
N ALA A 60 -8.30 -9.39 -9.93
CA ALA A 60 -9.21 -8.52 -9.20
C ALA A 60 -8.96 -7.05 -9.45
N GLN A 61 -7.87 -6.69 -10.13
CA GLN A 61 -7.43 -5.29 -10.30
C GLN A 61 -7.33 -4.58 -8.95
N SER A 62 -6.80 -5.28 -7.96
CA SER A 62 -6.70 -4.80 -6.59
C SER A 62 -5.35 -5.14 -5.99
N GLY A 63 -5.05 -4.52 -4.87
CA GLY A 63 -3.86 -4.82 -4.09
C GLY A 63 -4.11 -4.59 -2.62
N LYS A 64 -3.21 -5.10 -1.82
CA LYS A 64 -3.23 -4.95 -0.39
C LYS A 64 -1.84 -4.54 0.08
N VAL A 65 -1.78 -3.49 0.88
CA VAL A 65 -0.51 -3.02 1.43
C VAL A 65 -0.61 -2.92 2.94
N ILE A 66 0.42 -3.41 3.61
CA ILE A 66 0.59 -3.29 5.06
C ILE A 66 1.76 -2.33 5.28
N TYR A 67 1.53 -1.28 6.04
CA TYR A 67 2.51 -0.21 6.21
C TYR A 67 2.51 0.34 7.64
N LYS A 68 3.61 0.97 8.03
CA LYS A 68 3.72 1.66 9.30
C LYS A 68 3.22 3.09 9.17
N ALA A 69 2.10 3.39 9.79
CA ALA A 69 1.46 4.70 9.71
C ALA A 69 2.31 5.83 10.31
N SER A 70 3.26 5.50 11.18
CA SER A 70 4.20 6.48 11.74
C SER A 70 5.30 6.90 10.75
N ILE A 71 5.50 6.14 9.67
CA ILE A 71 6.57 6.38 8.70
C ILE A 71 6.02 6.87 7.37
N ILE A 72 4.92 6.30 6.91
CA ILE A 72 4.38 6.55 5.57
C ILE A 72 2.85 6.56 5.66
N ASN A 73 2.21 7.29 4.78
CA ASN A 73 0.74 7.31 4.68
C ASN A 73 0.28 6.77 3.33
N LEU A 74 -1.03 6.53 3.20
CA LEU A 74 -1.61 5.99 1.97
C LEU A 74 -1.38 6.91 0.77
N SER A 75 -1.44 8.22 0.98
CA SER A 75 -1.19 9.20 -0.09
C SER A 75 0.21 9.06 -0.69
N ASP A 76 1.22 8.80 0.14
CA ASP A 76 2.59 8.57 -0.34
C ASP A 76 2.68 7.30 -1.19
N ILE A 77 1.96 6.27 -0.80
CA ILE A 77 1.91 5.00 -1.54
C ILE A 77 1.21 5.21 -2.90
N GLU A 78 0.09 5.91 -2.89
CA GLU A 78 -0.64 6.24 -4.12
C GLU A 78 0.21 7.08 -5.08
N ASN A 79 0.93 8.07 -4.54
CA ASN A 79 1.83 8.91 -5.35
C ASN A 79 2.97 8.12 -5.98
N ALA A 80 3.51 7.14 -5.26
CA ALA A 80 4.54 6.28 -5.80
C ALA A 80 4.02 5.45 -6.99
N ILE A 81 2.78 4.97 -6.90
CA ILE A 81 2.15 4.17 -7.95
C ILE A 81 1.81 5.04 -9.17
N THR A 82 1.22 6.21 -8.96
CA THR A 82 0.90 7.11 -10.08
C THR A 82 2.15 7.64 -10.78
N SER A 83 3.23 7.82 -10.02
CA SER A 83 4.50 8.31 -10.57
C SER A 83 5.16 7.34 -11.54
N ILE A 84 4.83 6.05 -11.46
CA ILE A 84 5.33 5.05 -12.40
C ILE A 84 4.35 4.70 -13.52
N GLY A 85 3.23 5.39 -13.59
CA GLY A 85 2.31 5.31 -14.73
C GLY A 85 1.04 4.51 -14.53
N TYR A 86 0.65 4.20 -13.28
CA TYR A 86 -0.56 3.43 -13.00
C TYR A 86 -1.58 4.25 -12.23
N ASP A 87 -2.85 4.12 -12.62
CA ASP A 87 -3.97 4.69 -11.85
C ASP A 87 -4.17 3.85 -10.58
N VAL A 88 -4.47 4.50 -9.48
CA VAL A 88 -4.77 3.82 -8.22
C VAL A 88 -5.78 4.62 -7.41
N ASN A 89 -6.78 3.93 -6.88
CA ASN A 89 -7.81 4.51 -5.99
C ASN A 89 -8.46 5.78 -6.57
N GLY A 90 -8.70 5.80 -7.86
CA GLY A 90 -9.29 6.96 -8.56
C GLY A 90 -8.32 8.08 -8.90
N GLN A 91 -7.07 7.97 -8.50
CA GLN A 91 -6.03 8.93 -8.87
C GLN A 91 -5.42 8.54 -10.21
N LYS A 92 -5.23 9.53 -11.08
CA LYS A 92 -4.71 9.31 -12.42
C LYS A 92 -3.19 9.17 -12.40
N ALA A 93 -2.71 8.26 -13.22
CA ALA A 93 -1.28 8.09 -13.48
C ALA A 93 -0.66 9.37 -14.00
N ASP A 94 0.61 9.59 -13.70
CA ASP A 94 1.40 10.61 -14.35
C ASP A 94 1.46 10.30 -15.85
N LYS A 95 1.09 11.27 -16.67
CA LYS A 95 0.96 11.07 -18.11
C LYS A 95 2.28 10.68 -18.77
N ASN A 96 3.35 11.34 -18.38
CA ASN A 96 4.68 11.06 -18.96
C ASN A 96 5.15 9.66 -18.60
N ALA A 97 4.94 9.24 -17.35
CA ALA A 97 5.28 7.90 -16.91
C ALA A 97 4.42 6.84 -17.61
N TYR A 98 3.14 7.11 -17.80
CA TYR A 98 2.23 6.23 -18.54
C TYR A 98 2.71 6.04 -19.99
N ASP A 99 3.10 7.12 -20.66
CA ASP A 99 3.55 7.08 -22.04
C ASP A 99 4.86 6.31 -22.21
N GLU A 100 5.64 6.21 -21.15
CA GLU A 100 6.90 5.44 -21.13
C GLU A 100 6.71 3.97 -20.81
N LEU A 101 5.51 3.55 -20.38
CA LEU A 101 5.24 2.14 -20.09
C LEU A 101 5.37 1.27 -21.34
N GLU A 102 5.76 0.03 -21.13
CA GLU A 102 5.74 -0.97 -22.19
C GLU A 102 4.31 -1.15 -22.72
N LEU A 103 4.17 -1.51 -23.99
CA LEU A 103 2.86 -1.64 -24.64
C LEU A 103 1.91 -2.55 -23.90
N CYS A 104 2.42 -3.63 -23.29
CA CYS A 104 1.59 -4.55 -22.52
C CYS A 104 1.04 -3.94 -21.22
N CYS A 105 1.62 -2.83 -20.75
CA CYS A 105 1.20 -2.14 -19.54
C CYS A 105 0.33 -0.92 -19.83
N ARG A 106 0.08 -0.60 -21.08
CA ARG A 106 -0.82 0.48 -21.48
C ARG A 106 -2.18 -0.07 -21.88
N ILE A 107 -3.22 0.72 -21.60
CA ILE A 107 -4.56 0.35 -22.05
C ILE A 107 -4.59 0.36 -23.57
N PRO A 108 -5.06 -0.71 -24.21
CA PRO A 108 -5.19 -0.71 -25.66
C PRO A 108 -6.10 0.43 -26.12
N THR A 109 -5.61 1.30 -26.97
CA THR A 109 -6.44 2.30 -27.61
C THR A 109 -7.18 1.64 -28.76
N ALA A 110 -8.49 1.85 -28.81
CA ALA A 110 -9.31 1.40 -29.91
C ALA A 110 -8.96 2.21 -31.17
N ASN A 111 -8.22 1.60 -32.07
CA ASN A 111 -7.93 2.14 -33.38
C ASN A 111 -8.57 1.25 -34.43
#